data_14d94bde210e49b1425cca0007c20d33
#
_entry.id   14d94bde210e49b1425cca0007c20d33
#
_cell.length_a   1.000
_cell.length_b   1.000
_cell.length_c   1.000
_cell.angle_alpha   90.00
_cell.angle_beta   90.00
_cell.angle_gamma   90.00
#
_symmetry.space_group_name_H-M   'P 1'
#
loop_
_entity.id
_entity.type
_entity.pdbx_description
1 polymer ?
#
loop_
_entity_poly.entity_id
_entity_poly.type
_entity_poly.pdbx_seq_one_letter_code
_entity_poly.pdbx_strand_id
1 'polypeptide(L)'
;MTLLEISAMIVVVSIIALGMTSGAQAVMLHYQTDTVRQDLRQYGNNIMREITRELNLAQKIEIDGQNGFSRIKVYEEFTDISPSLTISCHKNNGIQFNSDIPVNGVLKFPIEGVFRGNGQREVYIEDFVVEYGNSINPGLSLFKNSF
;
A
#
# COMPACT_ATOMS: atom_id res chain seq x y z
N MET A 1 -21.25 56.44 0.80
CA MET A 1 -20.10 55.57 0.74
C MET A 1 -18.93 56.32 0.16
N THR A 2 -17.89 56.44 0.95
CA THR A 2 -16.66 57.10 0.48
C THR A 2 -15.79 56.11 -0.26
N LEU A 3 -14.93 56.59 -1.16
CA LEU A 3 -14.01 55.78 -1.94
C LEU A 3 -13.06 54.98 -1.03
N LEU A 4 -12.78 55.54 0.15
CA LEU A 4 -11.94 54.93 1.16
C LEU A 4 -12.64 53.71 1.84
N GLU A 5 -13.94 53.77 2.06
CA GLU A 5 -14.73 52.64 2.61
C GLU A 5 -14.77 51.47 1.64
N ILE A 6 -14.94 51.75 0.33
CA ILE A 6 -14.93 50.71 -0.70
C ILE A 6 -13.56 50.03 -0.81
N SER A 7 -12.49 50.82 -0.79
CA SER A 7 -11.12 50.24 -0.83
C SER A 7 -10.80 49.37 0.38
N ALA A 8 -11.22 49.81 1.59
CA ALA A 8 -11.05 49.01 2.81
C ALA A 8 -11.84 47.71 2.75
N MET A 9 -13.09 47.71 2.27
CA MET A 9 -13.90 46.52 2.09
C MET A 9 -13.24 45.50 1.12
N ILE A 10 -12.70 45.99 -0.01
CA ILE A 10 -12.03 45.10 -0.98
C ILE A 10 -10.80 44.41 -0.34
N VAL A 11 -10.02 45.13 0.44
CA VAL A 11 -8.85 44.56 1.13
C VAL A 11 -9.28 43.48 2.12
N VAL A 12 -10.29 43.75 2.96
CA VAL A 12 -10.78 42.77 3.94
C VAL A 12 -11.33 41.51 3.26
N VAL A 13 -12.15 41.66 2.22
CA VAL A 13 -12.69 40.53 1.46
C VAL A 13 -11.59 39.73 0.81
N SER A 14 -10.56 40.37 0.28
CA SER A 14 -9.41 39.69 -0.34
C SER A 14 -8.62 38.85 0.67
N ILE A 15 -8.41 39.35 1.88
CA ILE A 15 -7.73 38.62 2.95
C ILE A 15 -8.54 37.38 3.36
N ILE A 16 -9.86 37.54 3.51
CA ILE A 16 -10.75 36.42 3.85
C ILE A 16 -10.75 35.36 2.74
N ALA A 17 -10.83 35.78 1.48
CA ALA A 17 -10.81 34.88 0.34
C ALA A 17 -9.50 34.07 0.27
N LEU A 18 -8.35 34.70 0.49
CA LEU A 18 -7.05 34.04 0.54
C LEU A 18 -6.97 33.04 1.69
N GLY A 19 -7.50 33.39 2.87
CA GLY A 19 -7.55 32.50 4.04
C GLY A 19 -8.42 31.26 3.77
N MET A 20 -9.58 31.45 3.16
CA MET A 20 -10.47 30.32 2.80
C MET A 20 -9.83 29.39 1.76
N THR A 21 -9.16 29.94 0.77
CA THR A 21 -8.49 29.15 -0.29
C THR A 21 -7.36 28.30 0.29
N SER A 22 -6.51 28.88 1.14
CA SER A 22 -5.42 28.13 1.77
C SER A 22 -5.94 27.04 2.72
N GLY A 23 -6.99 27.31 3.48
CA GLY A 23 -7.66 26.34 4.34
C GLY A 23 -8.26 25.17 3.55
N ALA A 24 -8.94 25.45 2.46
CA ALA A 24 -9.52 24.43 1.59
C ALA A 24 -8.43 23.51 0.97
N GLN A 25 -7.32 24.09 0.54
CA GLN A 25 -6.18 23.30 0.02
C GLN A 25 -5.58 22.39 1.09
N ALA A 26 -5.42 22.84 2.32
CA ALA A 26 -4.90 22.04 3.41
C ALA A 26 -5.83 20.84 3.71
N VAL A 27 -7.14 21.07 3.78
CA VAL A 27 -8.14 20.01 3.98
C VAL A 27 -8.10 18.99 2.84
N MET A 28 -8.00 19.44 1.60
CA MET A 28 -7.94 18.57 0.43
C MET A 28 -6.69 17.67 0.45
N LEU A 29 -5.54 18.20 0.82
CA LEU A 29 -4.30 17.45 0.96
C LEU A 29 -4.39 16.38 2.07
N HIS A 30 -4.99 16.70 3.21
CA HIS A 30 -5.22 15.75 4.28
C HIS A 30 -6.16 14.62 3.83
N TYR A 31 -7.28 14.96 3.21
CA TYR A 31 -8.23 13.98 2.69
C TYR A 31 -7.57 13.02 1.69
N GLN A 32 -6.78 13.53 0.75
CA GLN A 32 -6.06 12.72 -0.21
C GLN A 32 -5.08 11.76 0.48
N THR A 33 -4.33 12.24 1.47
CA THR A 33 -3.38 11.43 2.23
C THR A 33 -4.08 10.30 2.98
N ASP A 34 -5.21 10.59 3.62
CA ASP A 34 -5.96 9.60 4.38
C ASP A 34 -6.59 8.54 3.47
N THR A 35 -7.08 8.94 2.30
CA THR A 35 -7.63 7.99 1.31
C THR A 35 -6.57 6.97 0.87
N VAL A 36 -5.36 7.42 0.54
CA VAL A 36 -4.28 6.49 0.14
C VAL A 36 -3.86 5.58 1.28
N ARG A 37 -3.77 6.10 2.51
CA ARG A 37 -3.49 5.24 3.67
C ARG A 37 -4.58 4.18 3.88
N GLN A 38 -5.82 4.53 3.64
CA GLN A 38 -6.94 3.58 3.72
C GLN A 38 -6.84 2.52 2.63
N ASP A 39 -6.57 2.91 1.39
CA ASP A 39 -6.40 1.99 0.27
C ASP A 39 -5.24 1.02 0.49
N LEU A 40 -4.09 1.52 0.98
CA LEU A 40 -2.93 0.70 1.32
C LEU A 40 -3.23 -0.29 2.46
N ARG A 41 -3.95 0.14 3.50
CA ARG A 41 -4.36 -0.75 4.59
C ARG A 41 -5.32 -1.83 4.10
N GLN A 42 -6.27 -1.46 3.24
CA GLN A 42 -7.21 -2.40 2.66
C GLN A 42 -6.49 -3.42 1.76
N TYR A 43 -5.60 -2.95 0.91
CA TYR A 43 -4.73 -3.81 0.11
C TYR A 43 -3.93 -4.77 0.98
N GLY A 44 -3.22 -4.26 1.99
CA GLY A 44 -2.42 -5.08 2.90
C GLY A 44 -3.24 -6.16 3.60
N ASN A 45 -4.41 -5.82 4.14
CA ASN A 45 -5.29 -6.76 4.79
C ASN A 45 -5.81 -7.85 3.83
N ASN A 46 -6.14 -7.47 2.60
CA ASN A 46 -6.64 -8.42 1.60
C ASN A 46 -5.53 -9.38 1.14
N ILE A 47 -4.34 -8.86 0.87
CA ILE A 47 -3.18 -9.66 0.49
C ILE A 47 -2.78 -10.60 1.63
N MET A 48 -2.72 -10.12 2.87
CA MET A 48 -2.39 -10.95 4.02
C MET A 48 -3.38 -12.10 4.21
N ARG A 49 -4.67 -11.84 4.02
CA ARG A 49 -5.70 -12.88 4.09
C ARG A 49 -5.52 -13.92 2.99
N GLU A 50 -5.20 -13.49 1.76
CA GLU A 50 -4.95 -14.39 0.65
C GLU A 50 -3.70 -15.24 0.87
N ILE A 51 -2.58 -14.61 1.26
CA ILE A 51 -1.35 -15.33 1.61
C ILE A 51 -1.61 -16.35 2.73
N THR A 52 -2.30 -15.95 3.79
CA THR A 52 -2.61 -16.83 4.90
C THR A 52 -3.47 -18.02 4.46
N ARG A 53 -4.43 -17.80 3.56
CA ARG A 53 -5.24 -18.86 2.98
C ARG A 53 -4.40 -19.88 2.24
N GLU A 54 -3.53 -19.41 1.34
CA GLU A 54 -2.66 -20.28 0.54
C GLU A 54 -1.64 -21.04 1.41
N LEU A 55 -1.07 -20.37 2.42
CA LEU A 55 -0.14 -21.00 3.34
C LEU A 55 -0.80 -22.08 4.22
N ASN A 56 -2.07 -21.88 4.61
CA ASN A 56 -2.81 -22.88 5.39
C ASN A 56 -3.20 -24.12 4.57
N LEU A 57 -3.27 -24.02 3.25
CA LEU A 57 -3.54 -25.15 2.35
C LEU A 57 -2.26 -25.91 1.98
N ALA A 58 -1.09 -25.32 2.20
CA ALA A 58 0.19 -25.87 1.83
C ALA A 58 0.63 -27.01 2.74
N GLN A 59 1.18 -28.08 2.16
CA GLN A 59 1.86 -29.12 2.94
C GLN A 59 3.36 -28.80 3.14
N LYS A 60 3.97 -28.11 2.18
CA LYS A 60 5.38 -27.71 2.23
C LYS A 60 5.54 -26.26 1.74
N ILE A 61 6.38 -25.50 2.44
CA ILE A 61 6.68 -24.11 2.11
C ILE A 61 8.20 -23.95 2.05
N GLU A 62 8.67 -23.34 0.99
CA GLU A 62 10.07 -22.93 0.86
C GLU A 62 10.14 -21.42 0.70
N ILE A 63 11.05 -20.80 1.43
CA ILE A 63 11.31 -19.37 1.35
C ILE A 63 12.66 -19.19 0.64
N ASP A 64 12.63 -18.49 -0.47
CA ASP A 64 13.79 -18.11 -1.27
C ASP A 64 13.71 -16.59 -1.48
N GLY A 65 14.83 -15.91 -1.56
CA GLY A 65 14.79 -14.48 -1.80
C GLY A 65 16.18 -13.87 -1.90
N GLN A 66 16.27 -12.84 -2.71
CA GLN A 66 17.47 -12.04 -2.89
C GLN A 66 17.11 -10.56 -2.80
N ASN A 67 18.05 -9.75 -2.27
CA ASN A 67 17.96 -8.29 -2.31
C ASN A 67 16.74 -7.65 -1.62
N GLY A 68 16.31 -8.19 -0.47
CA GLY A 68 15.19 -7.61 0.29
C GLY A 68 13.80 -8.01 -0.20
N PHE A 69 13.69 -8.82 -1.25
CA PHE A 69 12.42 -9.36 -1.74
C PHE A 69 12.41 -10.88 -1.61
N SER A 70 11.68 -11.36 -0.62
CA SER A 70 11.46 -12.79 -0.42
C SER A 70 10.48 -13.34 -1.44
N ARG A 71 10.67 -14.62 -1.77
CA ARG A 71 9.76 -15.40 -2.61
C ARG A 71 9.31 -16.61 -1.82
N ILE A 72 8.02 -16.84 -1.74
CA ILE A 72 7.41 -17.99 -1.05
C ILE A 72 6.99 -18.98 -2.11
N LYS A 73 7.51 -20.19 -2.05
CA LYS A 73 7.11 -21.31 -2.88
C LYS A 73 6.21 -22.23 -2.05
N VAL A 74 5.03 -22.47 -2.56
CA VAL A 74 3.98 -23.26 -1.92
C VAL A 74 3.83 -24.57 -2.68
N TYR A 75 3.79 -25.68 -1.97
CA TYR A 75 3.64 -27.02 -2.53
C TYR A 75 2.37 -27.66 -1.94
N GLU A 76 1.54 -28.26 -2.78
CA GLU A 76 0.33 -28.95 -2.37
C GLU A 76 0.64 -30.30 -1.74
N GLU A 77 1.64 -31.01 -2.28
CA GLU A 77 2.11 -32.27 -1.72
C GLU A 77 3.59 -32.17 -1.31
N PHE A 78 3.95 -32.94 -0.28
CA PHE A 78 5.32 -32.94 0.25
C PHE A 78 6.35 -33.50 -0.75
N THR A 79 5.88 -34.33 -1.67
CA THR A 79 6.69 -35.01 -2.70
C THR A 79 6.86 -34.20 -3.98
N ASP A 80 6.14 -33.10 -4.13
CA ASP A 80 6.18 -32.27 -5.32
C ASP A 80 7.57 -31.67 -5.54
N ILE A 81 8.04 -31.76 -6.77
CA ILE A 81 9.33 -31.17 -7.21
C ILE A 81 9.14 -29.72 -7.63
N SER A 82 7.96 -29.37 -8.15
CA SER A 82 7.64 -28.03 -8.62
C SER A 82 6.61 -27.36 -7.71
N PRO A 83 6.75 -26.07 -7.39
CA PRO A 83 5.76 -25.37 -6.58
C PRO A 83 4.44 -25.22 -7.34
N SER A 84 3.32 -25.44 -6.67
CA SER A 84 1.98 -25.21 -7.21
C SER A 84 1.68 -23.71 -7.28
N LEU A 85 2.19 -22.94 -6.32
CA LEU A 85 2.03 -21.50 -6.23
C LEU A 85 3.35 -20.84 -5.83
N THR A 86 3.69 -19.76 -6.51
CA THR A 86 4.82 -18.90 -6.13
C THR A 86 4.32 -17.51 -5.81
N ILE A 87 4.53 -17.07 -4.57
CA ILE A 87 4.20 -15.72 -4.13
C ILE A 87 5.48 -14.89 -4.14
N SER A 88 5.49 -13.81 -4.89
CA SER A 88 6.63 -12.90 -5.01
C SER A 88 6.17 -11.46 -4.87
N CYS A 89 7.09 -10.56 -4.57
CA CYS A 89 6.81 -9.14 -4.49
C CYS A 89 7.60 -8.39 -5.56
N HIS A 90 6.93 -7.47 -6.25
CA HIS A 90 7.55 -6.55 -7.16
C HIS A 90 7.42 -5.12 -6.64
N LYS A 91 8.51 -4.36 -6.68
CA LYS A 91 8.59 -3.01 -6.11
C LYS A 91 7.41 -2.11 -6.47
N ASN A 92 7.01 -2.06 -7.74
CA ASN A 92 5.99 -1.15 -8.24
C ASN A 92 4.62 -1.80 -8.43
N ASN A 93 4.56 -3.12 -8.54
CA ASN A 93 3.32 -3.84 -8.88
C ASN A 93 2.70 -4.57 -7.68
N GLY A 94 3.40 -4.55 -6.52
CA GLY A 94 2.94 -5.22 -5.32
C GLY A 94 3.17 -6.73 -5.33
N ILE A 95 2.35 -7.45 -4.61
CA ILE A 95 2.44 -8.91 -4.48
C ILE A 95 1.87 -9.57 -5.74
N GLN A 96 2.59 -10.58 -6.22
CA GLN A 96 2.26 -11.36 -7.41
C GLN A 96 2.11 -12.82 -7.04
N PHE A 97 1.13 -13.49 -7.65
CA PHE A 97 0.90 -14.92 -7.53
C PHE A 97 1.22 -15.58 -8.87
N ASN A 98 2.17 -16.53 -8.90
CA ASN A 98 2.72 -17.15 -10.13
C ASN A 98 3.23 -16.15 -11.18
N SER A 99 3.83 -15.04 -10.72
CA SER A 99 4.28 -13.92 -11.55
C SER A 99 3.15 -13.11 -12.22
N ASP A 100 1.89 -13.46 -11.95
CA ASP A 100 0.75 -12.70 -12.44
C ASP A 100 0.36 -11.61 -11.45
N ILE A 101 0.12 -10.41 -11.97
CA ILE A 101 -0.44 -9.32 -11.19
C ILE A 101 -1.92 -9.63 -10.96
N PRO A 102 -2.40 -9.64 -9.70
CA PRO A 102 -3.81 -9.86 -9.46
C PRO A 102 -4.65 -8.84 -10.20
N VAL A 103 -5.42 -9.28 -11.18
CA VAL A 103 -6.27 -8.43 -12.02
C VAL A 103 -7.53 -7.99 -11.26
N ASN A 104 -7.91 -8.73 -10.23
CA ASN A 104 -9.08 -8.42 -9.39
C ASN A 104 -8.81 -7.17 -8.55
N GLY A 105 -9.67 -6.17 -8.69
CA GLY A 105 -9.51 -4.82 -8.12
C GLY A 105 -9.25 -4.75 -6.61
N VAL A 106 -9.55 -5.80 -5.86
CA VAL A 106 -9.35 -5.90 -4.40
C VAL A 106 -7.89 -6.26 -4.03
N LEU A 107 -7.20 -6.99 -4.92
CA LEU A 107 -5.82 -7.43 -4.74
C LEU A 107 -4.82 -6.63 -5.60
N LYS A 108 -5.31 -5.67 -6.36
CA LYS A 108 -4.47 -4.79 -7.17
C LYS A 108 -3.77 -3.78 -6.27
N PHE A 109 -2.45 -3.69 -6.42
CA PHE A 109 -1.66 -2.68 -5.71
C PHE A 109 -2.09 -1.27 -6.15
N PRO A 110 -2.38 -0.35 -5.22
CA PRO A 110 -2.83 1.00 -5.54
C PRO A 110 -1.67 1.88 -6.03
N ILE A 111 -1.24 1.67 -7.28
CA ILE A 111 -0.15 2.44 -7.91
C ILE A 111 -0.59 3.89 -8.16
N GLU A 112 -1.85 4.06 -8.55
CA GLU A 112 -2.46 5.36 -8.83
C GLU A 112 -3.45 5.70 -7.72
N GLY A 113 -2.96 6.26 -6.64
CA GLY A 113 -3.81 6.96 -5.69
C GLY A 113 -4.33 8.25 -6.33
N VAL A 114 -5.46 8.76 -5.87
CA VAL A 114 -6.12 10.01 -6.32
C VAL A 114 -5.25 11.27 -6.07
N PHE A 115 -3.94 11.11 -5.94
CA PHE A 115 -2.97 12.21 -5.81
C PHE A 115 -2.71 12.87 -7.15
N ARG A 116 -3.75 13.42 -7.75
CA ARG A 116 -3.61 14.37 -8.86
C ARG A 116 -3.41 15.79 -8.32
N GLY A 117 -2.33 15.99 -7.63
CA GLY A 117 -1.77 17.31 -7.41
C GLY A 117 -0.36 17.31 -8.00
N ASN A 118 0.22 18.44 -8.33
CA ASN A 118 1.51 18.65 -8.99
C ASN A 118 2.76 18.01 -8.35
N GLY A 119 2.61 16.90 -7.65
CA GLY A 119 3.64 16.03 -7.11
C GLY A 119 3.15 14.60 -7.24
N GLN A 120 3.64 13.89 -8.22
CA GLN A 120 3.44 12.44 -8.34
C GLN A 120 4.08 11.79 -7.11
N ARG A 121 3.26 11.39 -6.14
CA ARG A 121 3.73 10.47 -5.10
C ARG A 121 3.63 9.07 -5.68
N GLU A 122 4.76 8.50 -5.99
CA GLU A 122 4.86 7.09 -6.33
C GLU A 122 4.70 6.26 -5.06
N VAL A 123 3.78 5.32 -5.08
CA VAL A 123 3.64 4.30 -4.04
C VAL A 123 4.42 3.08 -4.50
N TYR A 124 5.33 2.59 -3.67
CA TYR A 124 6.11 1.40 -3.96
C TYR A 124 6.38 0.61 -2.67
N ILE A 125 6.69 -0.67 -2.83
CA ILE A 125 7.11 -1.53 -1.72
C ILE A 125 8.62 -1.43 -1.59
N GLU A 126 9.09 -1.06 -0.42
CA GLU A 126 10.52 -0.89 -0.14
C GLU A 126 11.20 -2.24 0.03
N ASP A 127 10.61 -3.11 0.86
CA ASP A 127 11.08 -4.47 1.07
C ASP A 127 9.91 -5.43 1.34
N PHE A 128 10.15 -6.70 1.12
CA PHE A 128 9.24 -7.79 1.44
C PHE A 128 10.07 -8.95 1.97
N VAL A 129 10.23 -8.99 3.29
CA VAL A 129 11.04 -10.00 3.97
C VAL A 129 10.13 -11.00 4.68
N VAL A 130 10.36 -12.27 4.39
CA VAL A 130 9.66 -13.39 5.03
C VAL A 130 10.71 -14.29 5.65
N GLU A 131 10.54 -14.57 6.94
CA GLU A 131 11.44 -15.42 7.70
C GLU A 131 10.68 -16.58 8.34
N TYR A 132 11.33 -17.73 8.50
CA TYR A 132 10.75 -18.82 9.30
C TYR A 132 10.69 -18.38 10.77
N GLY A 133 9.50 -18.43 11.35
CA GLY A 133 9.33 -18.14 12.77
C GLY A 133 10.12 -19.15 13.61
N ASN A 134 10.90 -18.69 14.58
CA ASN A 134 11.51 -19.55 15.56
C ASN A 134 10.42 -20.28 16.37
N SER A 135 10.58 -21.57 16.56
CA SER A 135 9.61 -22.46 17.24
C SER A 135 9.27 -22.06 18.69
N ILE A 136 9.94 -21.05 19.25
CA ILE A 136 9.75 -20.56 20.63
C ILE A 136 8.63 -19.52 20.72
N ASN A 137 8.28 -18.84 19.62
CA ASN A 137 7.15 -17.90 19.57
C ASN A 137 6.44 -17.97 18.22
N PRO A 138 5.53 -18.95 18.01
CA PRO A 138 4.86 -19.14 16.72
C PRO A 138 3.82 -18.06 16.38
N GLY A 139 3.82 -16.92 17.04
CA GLY A 139 2.78 -15.90 16.87
C GLY A 139 3.25 -14.50 16.50
N LEU A 140 4.55 -14.21 16.47
CA LEU A 140 4.97 -12.80 16.53
C LEU A 140 5.89 -12.29 15.43
N SER A 141 6.35 -13.09 14.46
CA SER A 141 7.32 -12.58 13.48
C SER A 141 7.29 -13.23 12.10
N LEU A 142 6.12 -13.57 11.58
CA LEU A 142 6.04 -14.03 10.19
C LEU A 142 6.21 -12.88 9.18
N PHE A 143 6.01 -11.64 9.61
CA PHE A 143 6.13 -10.48 8.72
C PHE A 143 6.70 -9.29 9.49
N LYS A 144 7.89 -8.88 9.12
CA LYS A 144 8.45 -7.60 9.53
C LYS A 144 8.17 -6.61 8.40
N ASN A 145 7.06 -5.89 8.53
CA ASN A 145 6.72 -4.80 7.61
C ASN A 145 7.28 -3.51 8.19
N SER A 146 8.26 -2.94 7.54
CA SER A 146 8.56 -1.51 7.66
C SER A 146 7.79 -0.79 6.56
N PHE A 147 6.70 -0.13 6.96
CA PHE A 147 6.00 0.84 6.13
C PHE A 147 6.54 2.24 6.39
#